data_e179f69b5622ed94346b1e34c4d462ce
#
_entry.id   e179f69b5622ed94346b1e34c4d462ce
#
_cell.length_a   1.000
_cell.length_b   1.000
_cell.length_c   1.000
_cell.angle_alpha   90.00
_cell.angle_beta   90.00
_cell.angle_gamma   90.00
#
_symmetry.space_group_name_H-M   'P 1'
#
loop_
_entity.id
_entity.type
_entity.pdbx_description
1 polymer ?
#
loop_
_entity_poly.entity_id
_entity_poly.type
_entity_poly.pdbx_seq_one_letter_code
_entity_poly.pdbx_strand_id
1 'polypeptide(L)'
;MIGNWTFFAFPLNLLLASLWIVGWSWLYRRHRESSLIRFMLSPISTILSISLLLAACFWIGLSGNREFVESLVFVMLQLLIQTVLFLVILRGWRRSDGVIRWRFIMLHAGLLLALGAGYWGAPDSYELRVALDKGQAVREAYRLDGQKDGLSYELKLISCEARYSIDNKPIHYEAIVSADDSEPVKITVNHPYNVRIGEDIYLTSVSDNGCVLQIVHEPWRYLGLAGILMLMAGAVMLFLKGPRK
;
A
#
# COMPACT_ATOMS: atom_id res chain seq x y z
N MET A 1 21.66 4.84 5.85
CA MET A 1 20.90 4.28 6.99
C MET A 1 19.76 5.23 7.27
N ILE A 2 18.61 4.99 6.71
CA ILE A 2 17.41 5.75 7.03
C ILE A 2 16.63 4.87 7.96
N GLY A 3 16.22 5.47 9.04
CA GLY A 3 15.73 4.82 10.22
C GLY A 3 14.57 3.86 9.94
N ASN A 4 14.50 2.89 10.80
CA ASN A 4 13.43 1.91 10.84
C ASN A 4 12.07 2.64 10.96
N TRP A 5 11.37 2.85 9.83
CA TRP A 5 10.07 3.53 9.77
C TRP A 5 8.98 2.83 10.59
N THR A 6 9.25 1.62 11.08
CA THR A 6 8.35 0.90 11.99
C THR A 6 8.03 1.66 13.28
N PHE A 7 8.89 2.62 13.67
CA PHE A 7 8.56 3.54 14.77
C PHE A 7 7.28 4.34 14.48
N PHE A 8 6.99 4.63 13.22
CA PHE A 8 5.79 5.35 12.79
C PHE A 8 4.60 4.45 12.50
N ALA A 9 4.67 3.16 12.83
CA ALA A 9 3.56 2.22 12.68
C ALA A 9 2.36 2.57 13.58
N PHE A 10 1.28 1.85 13.41
CA PHE A 10 0.08 2.00 14.26
C PHE A 10 0.43 1.97 15.76
N PRO A 11 -0.11 2.88 16.57
CA PRO A 11 -1.14 3.89 16.25
C PRO A 11 -0.60 5.27 15.83
N LEU A 12 0.72 5.46 15.78
CA LEU A 12 1.32 6.78 15.57
C LEU A 12 1.03 7.34 14.18
N ASN A 13 1.05 6.52 13.13
CA ASN A 13 0.70 6.94 11.78
C ASN A 13 -0.74 7.49 11.68
N LEU A 14 -1.71 6.85 12.33
CA LEU A 14 -3.09 7.35 12.39
C LEU A 14 -3.20 8.69 13.11
N LEU A 15 -2.47 8.84 14.22
CA LEU A 15 -2.43 10.09 14.96
C LEU A 15 -1.85 11.22 14.10
N LEU A 16 -0.71 10.96 13.44
CA LEU A 16 -0.06 11.93 12.56
C LEU A 16 -0.93 12.27 11.35
N ALA A 17 -1.56 11.29 10.70
CA ALA A 17 -2.51 11.52 9.60
C ALA A 17 -3.69 12.37 10.06
N SER A 18 -4.24 12.09 11.25
CA SER A 18 -5.34 12.87 11.83
C SER A 18 -4.92 14.31 12.13
N LEU A 19 -3.76 14.52 12.74
CA LEU A 19 -3.19 15.83 12.99
C LEU A 19 -2.94 16.61 11.69
N TRP A 20 -2.44 15.92 10.66
CA TRP A 20 -2.24 16.50 9.33
C TRP A 20 -3.56 16.97 8.71
N ILE A 21 -4.61 16.13 8.74
CA ILE A 21 -5.96 16.47 8.23
C ILE A 21 -6.53 17.68 8.98
N VAL A 22 -6.51 17.62 10.31
CA VAL A 22 -7.06 18.69 11.18
C VAL A 22 -6.27 19.99 10.99
N GLY A 23 -4.93 19.90 11.01
CA GLY A 23 -4.04 21.04 10.87
C GLY A 23 -4.24 21.78 9.56
N TRP A 24 -4.23 21.06 8.41
CA TRP A 24 -4.47 21.67 7.10
C TRP A 24 -5.90 22.16 6.91
N SER A 25 -6.90 21.49 7.49
CA SER A 25 -8.30 21.95 7.47
C SER A 25 -8.46 23.26 8.25
N TRP A 26 -7.83 23.36 9.43
CA TRP A 26 -7.82 24.56 10.25
C TRP A 26 -7.07 25.72 9.55
N LEU A 27 -5.87 25.44 9.03
CA LEU A 27 -5.06 26.42 8.31
C LEU A 27 -5.80 26.98 7.08
N TYR A 28 -6.44 26.10 6.30
CA TYR A 28 -7.24 26.49 5.14
C TYR A 28 -8.42 27.39 5.53
N ARG A 29 -9.14 27.06 6.62
CA ARG A 29 -10.29 27.88 7.06
C ARG A 29 -9.87 29.24 7.62
N ARG A 30 -8.76 29.27 8.39
CA ARG A 30 -8.32 30.48 9.12
C ARG A 30 -7.46 31.41 8.28
N HIS A 31 -6.65 30.85 7.36
CA HIS A 31 -5.63 31.59 6.61
C HIS A 31 -5.75 31.38 5.09
N ARG A 32 -6.98 31.32 4.58
CA ARG A 32 -7.25 31.05 3.16
C ARG A 32 -6.54 32.02 2.21
N GLU A 33 -6.36 33.27 2.62
CA GLU A 33 -5.75 34.33 1.83
C GLU A 33 -4.21 34.41 1.98
N SER A 34 -3.61 33.53 2.79
CA SER A 34 -2.17 33.53 2.94
C SER A 34 -1.48 33.15 1.62
N SER A 35 -0.27 33.68 1.43
CA SER A 35 0.55 33.39 0.23
C SER A 35 0.84 31.90 0.08
N LEU A 36 1.05 31.20 1.22
CA LEU A 36 1.28 29.74 1.24
C LEU A 36 0.08 28.97 0.69
N ILE A 37 -1.13 29.22 1.21
CA ILE A 37 -2.35 28.49 0.77
C ILE A 37 -2.65 28.84 -0.70
N ARG A 38 -2.51 30.10 -1.11
CA ARG A 38 -2.67 30.50 -2.51
C ARG A 38 -1.68 29.83 -3.43
N PHE A 39 -0.41 29.73 -3.02
CA PHE A 39 0.61 29.00 -3.78
C PHE A 39 0.25 27.51 -3.90
N MET A 40 -0.06 26.83 -2.79
CA MET A 40 -0.43 25.41 -2.78
C MET A 40 -1.66 25.10 -3.65
N LEU A 41 -2.61 26.04 -3.76
CA LEU A 41 -3.79 25.93 -4.60
C LEU A 41 -3.58 26.40 -6.04
N SER A 42 -2.38 26.85 -6.40
CA SER A 42 -2.07 27.32 -7.75
C SER A 42 -1.86 26.12 -8.71
N PRO A 43 -2.14 26.29 -10.02
CA PRO A 43 -1.81 25.29 -11.01
C PRO A 43 -0.30 24.95 -11.05
N ILE A 44 0.55 25.94 -10.77
CA ILE A 44 2.01 25.79 -10.74
C ILE A 44 2.42 24.78 -9.66
N SER A 45 1.87 24.90 -8.45
CA SER A 45 2.16 23.93 -7.35
C SER A 45 1.72 22.52 -7.71
N THR A 46 0.56 22.38 -8.34
CA THR A 46 0.04 21.07 -8.78
C THR A 46 0.96 20.46 -9.86
N ILE A 47 1.32 21.21 -10.89
CA ILE A 47 2.20 20.74 -11.97
C ILE A 47 3.57 20.37 -11.39
N LEU A 48 4.15 21.24 -10.56
CA LEU A 48 5.47 21.02 -9.95
C LEU A 48 5.48 19.75 -9.09
N SER A 49 4.50 19.55 -8.21
CA SER A 49 4.44 18.38 -7.34
C SER A 49 4.26 17.07 -8.12
N ILE A 50 3.43 17.06 -9.17
CA ILE A 50 3.27 15.90 -10.04
C ILE A 50 4.56 15.63 -10.84
N SER A 51 5.18 16.66 -11.42
CA SER A 51 6.42 16.51 -12.20
C SER A 51 7.57 15.97 -11.34
N LEU A 52 7.71 16.47 -10.11
CA LEU A 52 8.72 15.98 -9.17
C LEU A 52 8.46 14.52 -8.77
N LEU A 53 7.20 14.16 -8.51
CA LEU A 53 6.86 12.77 -8.20
C LEU A 53 7.16 11.84 -9.38
N LEU A 54 6.79 12.23 -10.60
CA LEU A 54 7.11 11.45 -11.80
C LEU A 54 8.62 11.31 -11.98
N ALA A 55 9.39 12.39 -11.83
CA ALA A 55 10.84 12.35 -11.90
C ALA A 55 11.44 11.39 -10.86
N ALA A 56 10.94 11.42 -9.64
CA ALA A 56 11.36 10.49 -8.58
C ALA A 56 11.03 9.02 -8.93
N CYS A 57 9.83 8.76 -9.44
CA CYS A 57 9.43 7.42 -9.90
C CYS A 57 10.31 6.93 -11.08
N PHE A 58 10.61 7.79 -12.04
CA PHE A 58 11.55 7.47 -13.14
C PHE A 58 12.94 7.18 -12.61
N TRP A 59 13.44 7.97 -11.67
CA TRP A 59 14.73 7.74 -11.04
C TRP A 59 14.79 6.37 -10.36
N ILE A 60 13.77 6.00 -9.58
CA ILE A 60 13.68 4.69 -8.92
C ILE A 60 13.68 3.57 -9.97
N GLY A 61 12.85 3.71 -11.01
CA GLY A 61 12.73 2.70 -12.07
C GLY A 61 14.02 2.51 -12.87
N LEU A 62 14.74 3.58 -13.20
CA LEU A 62 15.98 3.53 -13.99
C LEU A 62 17.20 3.11 -13.16
N SER A 63 17.30 3.58 -11.91
CA SER A 63 18.43 3.28 -11.04
C SER A 63 18.32 1.91 -10.35
N GLY A 64 17.12 1.33 -10.28
CA GLY A 64 16.84 0.15 -9.46
C GLY A 64 17.01 0.38 -7.96
N ASN A 65 17.29 1.61 -7.55
CA ASN A 65 17.50 1.96 -6.13
C ASN A 65 16.17 2.09 -5.40
N ARG A 66 15.71 0.97 -4.83
CA ARG A 66 14.47 0.93 -4.05
C ARG A 66 14.58 1.65 -2.70
N GLU A 67 15.78 1.81 -2.15
CA GLU A 67 15.99 2.52 -0.87
C GLU A 67 15.61 4.01 -0.98
N PHE A 68 15.59 4.57 -2.19
CA PHE A 68 15.17 5.95 -2.40
C PHE A 68 13.71 6.19 -1.96
N VAL A 69 12.85 5.18 -2.02
CA VAL A 69 11.45 5.27 -1.53
C VAL A 69 11.39 5.59 -0.04
N GLU A 70 12.38 5.12 0.73
CA GLU A 70 12.52 5.37 2.16
C GLU A 70 13.23 6.70 2.47
N SER A 71 13.72 7.41 1.45
CA SER A 71 14.44 8.66 1.66
C SER A 71 13.51 9.77 2.18
N LEU A 72 14.04 10.63 3.04
CA LEU A 72 13.31 11.80 3.53
C LEU A 72 12.79 12.67 2.36
N VAL A 73 13.55 12.76 1.27
CA VAL A 73 13.16 13.52 0.07
C VAL A 73 11.89 12.96 -0.54
N PHE A 74 11.81 11.64 -0.74
CA PHE A 74 10.63 10.99 -1.31
C PHE A 74 9.43 11.09 -0.37
N VAL A 75 9.64 10.89 0.93
CA VAL A 75 8.61 11.03 1.98
C VAL A 75 8.02 12.44 1.99
N MET A 76 8.86 13.49 1.95
CA MET A 76 8.39 14.87 1.91
C MET A 76 7.68 15.22 0.60
N LEU A 77 8.11 14.64 -0.51
CA LEU A 77 7.45 14.82 -1.81
C LEU A 77 6.05 14.18 -1.82
N GLN A 78 5.92 13.00 -1.25
CA GLN A 78 4.62 12.33 -1.07
C GLN A 78 3.68 13.15 -0.17
N LEU A 79 4.18 13.70 0.92
CA LEU A 79 3.42 14.55 1.80
C LEU A 79 2.98 15.86 1.10
N LEU A 80 3.87 16.45 0.28
CA LEU A 80 3.55 17.66 -0.51
C LEU A 80 2.39 17.40 -1.48
N ILE A 81 2.44 16.33 -2.29
CA ILE A 81 1.39 16.05 -3.27
C ILE A 81 0.05 15.75 -2.59
N GLN A 82 0.06 15.02 -1.47
CA GLN A 82 -1.13 14.75 -0.68
C GLN A 82 -1.71 16.06 -0.11
N THR A 83 -0.86 16.98 0.36
CA THR A 83 -1.29 18.27 0.88
C THR A 83 -1.94 19.14 -0.20
N VAL A 84 -1.30 19.25 -1.37
CA VAL A 84 -1.87 19.97 -2.52
C VAL A 84 -3.24 19.37 -2.91
N LEU A 85 -3.30 18.04 -3.04
CA LEU A 85 -4.51 17.32 -3.41
C LEU A 85 -5.62 17.51 -2.37
N PHE A 86 -5.31 17.43 -1.08
CA PHE A 86 -6.25 17.65 0.02
C PHE A 86 -6.84 19.08 0.00
N LEU A 87 -5.98 20.08 -0.17
CA LEU A 87 -6.42 21.48 -0.27
C LEU A 87 -7.29 21.71 -1.52
N VAL A 88 -6.97 21.08 -2.64
CA VAL A 88 -7.80 21.12 -3.88
C VAL A 88 -9.18 20.52 -3.61
N ILE A 89 -9.26 19.41 -2.86
CA ILE A 89 -10.54 18.81 -2.45
C ILE A 89 -11.33 19.78 -1.59
N LEU A 90 -10.71 20.36 -0.54
CA LEU A 90 -11.38 21.32 0.34
C LEU A 90 -11.93 22.54 -0.40
N ARG A 91 -11.23 23.00 -1.46
CA ARG A 91 -11.70 24.12 -2.29
C ARG A 91 -12.80 23.72 -3.25
N GLY A 92 -12.73 22.50 -3.82
CA GLY A 92 -13.48 22.15 -5.03
C GLY A 92 -14.66 21.20 -4.85
N TRP A 93 -14.92 20.66 -3.67
CA TRP A 93 -15.93 19.62 -3.45
C TRP A 93 -17.38 20.04 -3.66
N ARG A 94 -17.67 21.37 -3.53
CA ARG A 94 -18.96 21.97 -3.81
C ARG A 94 -18.88 23.01 -4.93
N ARG A 95 -19.98 23.19 -5.64
CA ARG A 95 -20.18 24.34 -6.54
C ARG A 95 -20.63 25.58 -5.76
N SER A 96 -20.65 26.73 -6.42
CA SER A 96 -21.17 27.98 -5.85
C SER A 96 -22.66 27.90 -5.45
N ASP A 97 -23.43 27.02 -6.11
CA ASP A 97 -24.85 26.74 -5.82
C ASP A 97 -25.04 25.70 -4.67
N GLY A 98 -23.95 25.28 -3.99
CA GLY A 98 -23.99 24.34 -2.89
C GLY A 98 -24.04 22.85 -3.30
N VAL A 99 -24.21 22.57 -4.59
CA VAL A 99 -24.30 21.18 -5.10
C VAL A 99 -22.96 20.46 -5.01
N ILE A 100 -22.98 19.22 -4.51
CA ILE A 100 -21.80 18.38 -4.39
C ILE A 100 -21.30 17.92 -5.77
N ARG A 101 -20.01 18.04 -5.99
CA ARG A 101 -19.35 17.65 -7.25
C ARG A 101 -18.87 16.21 -7.18
N TRP A 102 -19.77 15.23 -7.24
CA TRP A 102 -19.45 13.83 -7.05
C TRP A 102 -18.31 13.30 -7.92
N ARG A 103 -18.29 13.63 -9.23
CA ARG A 103 -17.16 13.22 -10.11
C ARG A 103 -15.83 13.74 -9.64
N PHE A 104 -15.81 15.00 -9.21
CA PHE A 104 -14.61 15.64 -8.68
C PHE A 104 -14.15 14.93 -7.40
N ILE A 105 -15.07 14.63 -6.49
CA ILE A 105 -14.76 13.92 -5.24
C ILE A 105 -14.25 12.52 -5.55
N MET A 106 -14.93 11.74 -6.38
CA MET A 106 -14.51 10.37 -6.71
C MET A 106 -13.09 10.33 -7.25
N LEU A 107 -12.73 11.25 -8.15
CA LEU A 107 -11.39 11.29 -8.72
C LEU A 107 -10.32 11.77 -7.71
N HIS A 108 -10.58 12.90 -7.04
CA HIS A 108 -9.54 13.51 -6.20
C HIS A 108 -9.43 12.84 -4.82
N ALA A 109 -10.56 12.52 -4.17
CA ALA A 109 -10.54 11.81 -2.91
C ALA A 109 -10.12 10.34 -3.09
N GLY A 110 -10.52 9.69 -4.20
CA GLY A 110 -10.03 8.35 -4.54
C GLY A 110 -8.52 8.33 -4.70
N LEU A 111 -7.94 9.31 -5.42
CA LEU A 111 -6.49 9.44 -5.54
C LEU A 111 -5.82 9.71 -4.18
N LEU A 112 -6.40 10.60 -3.36
CA LEU A 112 -5.86 10.88 -2.03
C LEU A 112 -5.88 9.64 -1.13
N LEU A 113 -6.95 8.85 -1.16
CA LEU A 113 -7.04 7.60 -0.40
C LEU A 113 -6.03 6.56 -0.87
N ALA A 114 -5.87 6.39 -2.19
CA ALA A 114 -4.92 5.44 -2.74
C ALA A 114 -3.47 5.81 -2.38
N LEU A 115 -3.07 7.08 -2.57
CA LEU A 115 -1.75 7.58 -2.18
C LEU A 115 -1.56 7.56 -0.66
N GLY A 116 -2.61 7.93 0.09
CA GLY A 116 -2.59 7.95 1.55
C GLY A 116 -2.44 6.55 2.14
N ALA A 117 -3.11 5.55 1.60
CA ALA A 117 -2.97 4.17 2.05
C ALA A 117 -1.52 3.66 1.90
N GLY A 118 -0.87 3.94 0.77
CA GLY A 118 0.52 3.58 0.57
C GLY A 118 1.49 4.36 1.48
N TYR A 119 1.26 5.65 1.68
CA TYR A 119 2.15 6.50 2.48
C TYR A 119 2.01 6.24 3.99
N TRP A 120 0.79 6.35 4.51
CA TRP A 120 0.52 6.20 5.95
C TRP A 120 0.54 4.74 6.40
N GLY A 121 0.27 3.80 5.47
CA GLY A 121 0.29 2.37 5.72
C GLY A 121 1.66 1.71 5.58
N ALA A 122 2.64 2.37 4.94
CA ALA A 122 3.96 1.80 4.73
C ALA A 122 4.66 1.33 6.01
N PRO A 123 4.60 2.07 7.15
CA PRO A 123 5.22 1.62 8.39
C PRO A 123 4.58 0.35 8.99
N ASP A 124 3.31 0.05 8.66
CA ASP A 124 2.60 -1.14 9.13
C ASP A 124 2.82 -2.35 8.22
N SER A 125 3.38 -2.13 7.03
CA SER A 125 3.57 -3.18 6.03
C SER A 125 4.91 -3.88 6.23
N TYR A 126 4.90 -5.21 6.12
CA TYR A 126 6.12 -6.02 6.17
C TYR A 126 6.01 -7.29 5.34
N GLU A 127 7.15 -7.81 4.94
CA GLU A 127 7.29 -9.09 4.26
C GLU A 127 8.23 -9.99 5.05
N LEU A 128 7.80 -11.22 5.30
CA LEU A 128 8.58 -12.24 5.99
C LEU A 128 8.69 -13.47 5.10
N ARG A 129 9.78 -14.21 5.26
CA ARG A 129 9.99 -15.52 4.64
C ARG A 129 10.11 -16.58 5.71
N VAL A 130 9.46 -17.70 5.47
CA VAL A 130 9.47 -18.87 6.35
C VAL A 130 9.83 -20.09 5.53
N ALA A 131 10.89 -20.79 5.92
CA ALA A 131 11.20 -22.11 5.39
C ALA A 131 10.57 -23.16 6.32
N LEU A 132 9.83 -24.09 5.75
CA LEU A 132 9.09 -25.12 6.47
C LEU A 132 9.49 -26.51 5.93
N ASP A 133 9.90 -27.40 6.82
CA ASP A 133 10.04 -28.82 6.52
C ASP A 133 8.74 -29.57 6.84
N LYS A 134 8.49 -30.69 6.14
CA LYS A 134 7.30 -31.53 6.36
C LYS A 134 7.18 -31.98 7.80
N GLY A 135 6.04 -31.73 8.42
CA GLY A 135 5.74 -32.08 9.79
C GLY A 135 6.32 -31.12 10.83
N GLN A 136 7.13 -30.15 10.43
CA GLN A 136 7.68 -29.14 11.32
C GLN A 136 6.68 -28.01 11.53
N ALA A 137 6.59 -27.54 12.77
CA ALA A 137 5.86 -26.33 13.15
C ALA A 137 6.87 -25.24 13.55
N VAL A 138 6.68 -24.02 13.05
CA VAL A 138 7.57 -22.89 13.34
C VAL A 138 6.80 -21.64 13.72
N ARG A 139 7.40 -20.84 14.61
CA ARG A 139 6.92 -19.51 15.01
C ARG A 139 7.92 -18.41 14.66
N GLU A 140 8.88 -18.73 13.80
CA GLU A 140 9.95 -17.83 13.43
C GLU A 140 9.95 -17.62 11.93
N ALA A 141 10.18 -16.39 11.53
CA ALA A 141 10.29 -15.96 10.16
C ALA A 141 11.51 -15.06 10.00
N TYR A 142 11.91 -14.79 8.77
CA TYR A 142 13.03 -13.93 8.44
C TYR A 142 12.56 -12.79 7.54
N ARG A 143 12.97 -11.58 7.87
CA ARG A 143 12.82 -10.43 6.98
C ARG A 143 13.73 -10.59 5.76
N LEU A 144 13.51 -9.83 4.72
CA LEU A 144 14.34 -9.85 3.50
C LEU A 144 15.81 -9.47 3.77
N ASP A 145 16.08 -8.71 4.83
CA ASP A 145 17.44 -8.35 5.30
C ASP A 145 18.11 -9.43 6.15
N GLY A 146 17.43 -10.56 6.36
CA GLY A 146 17.92 -11.70 7.17
C GLY A 146 17.68 -11.57 8.66
N GLN A 147 17.05 -10.49 9.14
CA GLN A 147 16.70 -10.36 10.55
C GLN A 147 15.58 -11.35 10.90
N LYS A 148 15.73 -12.00 12.06
CA LYS A 148 14.75 -12.93 12.60
C LYS A 148 13.60 -12.17 13.24
N ASP A 149 12.38 -12.56 12.93
CA ASP A 149 11.16 -11.99 13.48
C ASP A 149 10.23 -13.11 13.97
N GLY A 150 9.41 -12.84 14.98
CA GLY A 150 8.47 -13.79 15.54
C GLY A 150 7.10 -13.73 14.84
N LEU A 151 6.55 -14.90 14.51
CA LEU A 151 5.16 -14.98 14.06
C LEU A 151 4.21 -14.96 15.26
N SER A 152 3.07 -14.29 15.11
CA SER A 152 2.02 -14.30 16.13
C SER A 152 1.22 -15.59 16.19
N TYR A 153 1.44 -16.51 15.25
CA TYR A 153 0.84 -17.84 15.14
C TYR A 153 1.88 -18.87 14.75
N GLU A 154 1.56 -20.14 14.95
CA GLU A 154 2.40 -21.25 14.57
C GLU A 154 2.04 -21.74 13.18
N LEU A 155 3.02 -21.85 12.30
CA LEU A 155 2.84 -22.42 10.96
C LEU A 155 3.38 -23.84 10.90
N LYS A 156 2.56 -24.78 10.41
CA LYS A 156 2.92 -26.17 10.21
C LYS A 156 2.71 -26.59 8.77
N LEU A 157 3.72 -27.20 8.17
CA LEU A 157 3.62 -27.82 6.85
C LEU A 157 3.14 -29.26 6.99
N ILE A 158 2.03 -29.59 6.37
CA ILE A 158 1.47 -30.94 6.35
C ILE A 158 2.00 -31.72 5.14
N SER A 159 1.88 -31.14 3.95
CA SER A 159 2.41 -31.70 2.71
C SER A 159 2.75 -30.59 1.72
N CYS A 160 3.67 -30.90 0.81
CA CYS A 160 3.97 -30.05 -0.33
C CYS A 160 4.28 -30.92 -1.54
N GLU A 161 3.88 -30.47 -2.71
CA GLU A 161 4.11 -31.12 -3.99
C GLU A 161 4.52 -30.11 -5.05
N ALA A 162 5.47 -30.52 -5.89
CA ALA A 162 5.84 -29.79 -7.10
C ALA A 162 5.67 -30.71 -8.31
N ARG A 163 5.04 -30.21 -9.36
CA ARG A 163 4.95 -30.88 -10.65
C ARG A 163 5.84 -30.18 -11.65
N TYR A 164 6.65 -30.94 -12.33
CA TYR A 164 7.61 -30.46 -13.31
C TYR A 164 7.22 -30.91 -14.71
N SER A 165 7.54 -30.08 -15.71
CA SER A 165 7.43 -30.46 -17.11
C SER A 165 8.57 -31.42 -17.52
N ILE A 166 8.48 -31.96 -18.76
CA ILE A 166 9.53 -32.80 -19.35
C ILE A 166 10.89 -32.04 -19.38
N ASP A 167 10.85 -30.72 -19.51
CA ASP A 167 12.04 -29.84 -19.50
C ASP A 167 12.51 -29.43 -18.09
N ASN A 168 12.05 -30.14 -17.06
CA ASN A 168 12.35 -29.86 -15.65
C ASN A 168 11.96 -28.45 -15.18
N LYS A 169 10.98 -27.81 -15.84
CA LYS A 169 10.41 -26.53 -15.42
C LYS A 169 9.22 -26.81 -14.49
N PRO A 170 9.10 -26.07 -13.39
CA PRO A 170 7.95 -26.22 -12.51
C PRO A 170 6.67 -25.75 -13.23
N ILE A 171 5.69 -26.64 -13.29
CA ILE A 171 4.37 -26.35 -13.87
C ILE A 171 3.39 -25.92 -12.77
N HIS A 172 3.51 -26.55 -11.61
CA HIS A 172 2.58 -26.36 -10.50
C HIS A 172 3.25 -26.62 -9.16
N TYR A 173 2.99 -25.74 -8.21
CA TYR A 173 3.37 -25.90 -6.81
C TYR A 173 2.11 -25.90 -5.95
N GLU A 174 2.06 -26.80 -4.97
CA GLU A 174 1.05 -26.76 -3.93
C GLU A 174 1.63 -27.12 -2.57
N ALA A 175 1.10 -26.52 -1.52
CA ALA A 175 1.41 -26.84 -0.14
C ALA A 175 0.13 -26.86 0.68
N ILE A 176 0.05 -27.77 1.65
CA ILE A 176 -1.02 -27.82 2.64
C ILE A 176 -0.40 -27.41 3.98
N VAL A 177 -0.90 -26.32 4.53
CA VAL A 177 -0.42 -25.73 5.78
C VAL A 177 -1.56 -25.54 6.76
N SER A 178 -1.24 -25.51 8.06
CA SER A 178 -2.14 -25.08 9.12
C SER A 178 -1.52 -23.95 9.92
N ALA A 179 -2.34 -23.03 10.40
CA ALA A 179 -1.95 -21.96 11.31
C ALA A 179 -2.65 -22.18 12.65
N ASP A 180 -1.90 -22.21 13.77
CA ASP A 180 -2.42 -22.43 15.13
C ASP A 180 -3.40 -23.62 15.22
N ASP A 181 -3.03 -24.78 14.63
CA ASP A 181 -3.89 -26.00 14.59
C ASP A 181 -5.26 -25.79 13.92
N SER A 182 -5.40 -24.71 13.11
CA SER A 182 -6.59 -24.53 12.28
C SER A 182 -6.74 -25.65 11.25
N GLU A 183 -7.92 -25.72 10.60
CA GLU A 183 -8.11 -26.63 9.47
C GLU A 183 -7.03 -26.43 8.40
N PRO A 184 -6.48 -27.53 7.86
CA PRO A 184 -5.46 -27.46 6.82
C PRO A 184 -5.95 -26.71 5.59
N VAL A 185 -5.17 -25.74 5.13
CA VAL A 185 -5.49 -24.94 3.95
C VAL A 185 -4.47 -25.23 2.85
N LYS A 186 -5.00 -25.42 1.65
CA LYS A 186 -4.21 -25.60 0.44
C LYS A 186 -3.80 -24.26 -0.15
N ILE A 187 -2.51 -24.04 -0.33
CA ILE A 187 -1.92 -22.89 -0.99
C ILE A 187 -1.35 -23.35 -2.34
N THR A 188 -1.66 -22.64 -3.40
CA THR A 188 -1.10 -22.86 -4.73
C THR A 188 -0.50 -21.57 -5.28
N VAL A 189 0.23 -21.67 -6.41
CA VAL A 189 0.78 -20.50 -7.07
C VAL A 189 -0.34 -19.50 -7.42
N ASN A 190 -0.17 -18.24 -7.03
CA ASN A 190 -1.14 -17.15 -7.21
C ASN A 190 -2.48 -17.30 -6.44
N HIS A 191 -2.60 -18.30 -5.56
CA HIS A 191 -3.75 -18.45 -4.65
C HIS A 191 -3.26 -18.48 -3.22
N PRO A 192 -3.01 -17.30 -2.60
CA PRO A 192 -2.51 -17.21 -1.23
C PRO A 192 -3.57 -17.62 -0.21
N TYR A 193 -3.11 -18.01 0.96
CA TYR A 193 -3.94 -18.21 2.13
C TYR A 193 -4.04 -16.89 2.92
N ASN A 194 -5.25 -16.37 3.08
CA ASN A 194 -5.52 -15.22 3.93
C ASN A 194 -5.69 -15.69 5.37
N VAL A 195 -4.68 -15.49 6.21
CA VAL A 195 -4.69 -15.91 7.62
C VAL A 195 -5.53 -14.95 8.47
N ARG A 196 -5.38 -13.66 8.19
CA ARG A 196 -6.12 -12.58 8.85
C ARG A 196 -6.23 -11.36 7.94
N ILE A 197 -7.08 -10.42 8.31
CA ILE A 197 -7.28 -9.20 7.53
C ILE A 197 -5.95 -8.49 7.28
N GLY A 198 -5.60 -8.32 6.01
CA GLY A 198 -4.37 -7.65 5.61
C GLY A 198 -3.12 -8.53 5.62
N GLU A 199 -3.22 -9.83 5.87
CA GLU A 199 -2.07 -10.73 5.86
C GLU A 199 -2.33 -11.98 5.01
N ASP A 200 -1.50 -12.18 4.00
CA ASP A 200 -1.56 -13.30 3.07
C ASP A 200 -0.27 -14.12 3.11
N ILE A 201 -0.41 -15.42 2.99
CA ILE A 201 0.70 -16.37 2.85
C ILE A 201 0.75 -16.88 1.42
N TYR A 202 1.86 -16.63 0.75
CA TYR A 202 2.16 -17.08 -0.61
C TYR A 202 3.13 -18.23 -0.59
N LEU A 203 2.96 -19.18 -1.50
CA LEU A 203 3.92 -20.24 -1.76
C LEU A 203 4.93 -19.74 -2.80
N THR A 204 6.21 -19.62 -2.42
CA THR A 204 7.27 -19.10 -3.29
C THR A 204 8.13 -20.21 -3.91
N SER A 205 8.40 -21.27 -3.17
CA SER A 205 9.12 -22.42 -3.69
C SER A 205 8.78 -23.70 -2.95
N VAL A 206 8.95 -24.83 -3.61
CA VAL A 206 8.76 -26.18 -3.06
C VAL A 206 10.02 -27.00 -3.34
N SER A 207 10.46 -27.77 -2.36
CA SER A 207 11.51 -28.78 -2.45
C SER A 207 10.95 -30.16 -2.07
N ASP A 208 11.75 -31.21 -2.16
CA ASP A 208 11.31 -32.58 -1.85
C ASP A 208 10.82 -32.73 -0.41
N ASN A 209 11.45 -32.02 0.54
CA ASN A 209 11.15 -32.15 1.95
C ASN A 209 10.46 -30.94 2.58
N GLY A 210 10.26 -29.85 1.84
CA GLY A 210 9.73 -28.63 2.43
C GLY A 210 9.32 -27.58 1.41
N CYS A 211 8.95 -26.40 1.91
CA CYS A 211 8.60 -25.26 1.08
C CYS A 211 9.09 -23.95 1.72
N VAL A 212 9.14 -22.91 0.91
CA VAL A 212 9.33 -21.54 1.37
C VAL A 212 8.04 -20.76 1.16
N LEU A 213 7.54 -20.19 2.23
CA LEU A 213 6.39 -19.31 2.23
C LEU A 213 6.84 -17.86 2.37
N GLN A 214 6.11 -16.96 1.74
CA GLN A 214 6.23 -15.52 1.92
C GLN A 214 4.97 -15.01 2.58
N ILE A 215 5.11 -14.36 3.72
CA ILE A 215 4.03 -13.72 4.45
C ILE A 215 4.07 -12.24 4.11
N VAL A 216 2.97 -11.70 3.59
CA VAL A 216 2.82 -10.30 3.23
C VAL A 216 1.75 -9.70 4.12
N HIS A 217 2.12 -8.71 4.91
CA HIS A 217 1.21 -7.99 5.79
C HIS A 217 1.03 -6.55 5.29
N GLU A 218 -0.17 -6.23 4.83
CA GLU A 218 -0.56 -4.94 4.26
C GLU A 218 -1.96 -4.54 4.76
N PRO A 219 -2.11 -4.07 6.00
CA PRO A 219 -3.42 -3.81 6.59
C PRO A 219 -4.18 -2.67 5.91
N TRP A 220 -3.47 -1.73 5.28
CA TRP A 220 -4.05 -0.56 4.60
C TRP A 220 -4.47 -0.83 3.14
N ARG A 221 -4.22 -2.04 2.61
CA ARG A 221 -4.55 -2.38 1.21
C ARG A 221 -6.03 -2.18 0.85
N TYR A 222 -6.93 -2.42 1.81
CA TYR A 222 -8.37 -2.23 1.56
C TYR A 222 -8.74 -0.76 1.41
N LEU A 223 -8.05 0.15 2.13
CA LEU A 223 -8.22 1.58 1.94
C LEU A 223 -7.69 2.02 0.57
N GLY A 224 -6.54 1.49 0.15
CA GLY A 224 -5.99 1.69 -1.18
C GLY A 224 -6.93 1.19 -2.28
N LEU A 225 -7.48 -0.01 -2.11
CA LEU A 225 -8.47 -0.59 -3.04
C LEU A 225 -9.73 0.28 -3.13
N ALA A 226 -10.26 0.75 -2.01
CA ALA A 226 -11.40 1.67 -2.00
C ALA A 226 -11.08 2.96 -2.78
N GLY A 227 -9.89 3.52 -2.62
CA GLY A 227 -9.41 4.67 -3.40
C GLY A 227 -9.38 4.40 -4.90
N ILE A 228 -8.85 3.24 -5.31
CA ILE A 228 -8.81 2.81 -6.72
C ILE A 228 -10.22 2.63 -7.28
N LEU A 229 -11.13 1.99 -6.56
CA LEU A 229 -12.52 1.82 -7.00
C LEU A 229 -13.24 3.17 -7.14
N MET A 230 -12.98 4.13 -6.24
CA MET A 230 -13.49 5.50 -6.38
C MET A 230 -12.93 6.18 -7.64
N LEU A 231 -11.65 6.04 -7.95
CA LEU A 231 -11.04 6.56 -9.18
C LEU A 231 -11.71 5.97 -10.42
N MET A 232 -11.90 4.66 -10.47
CA MET A 232 -12.57 3.98 -11.57
C MET A 232 -14.02 4.49 -11.74
N ALA A 233 -14.78 4.61 -10.65
CA ALA A 233 -16.14 5.15 -10.69
C ALA A 233 -16.14 6.61 -11.20
N GLY A 234 -15.21 7.45 -10.72
CA GLY A 234 -15.04 8.81 -11.18
C GLY A 234 -14.71 8.92 -12.67
N ALA A 235 -13.83 8.03 -13.18
CA ALA A 235 -13.50 7.94 -14.60
C ALA A 235 -14.71 7.52 -15.44
N VAL A 236 -15.46 6.49 -15.05
CA VAL A 236 -16.71 6.10 -15.72
C VAL A 236 -17.70 7.27 -15.78
N MET A 237 -17.86 8.01 -14.67
CA MET A 237 -18.74 9.19 -14.63
C MET A 237 -18.27 10.33 -15.57
N LEU A 238 -16.96 10.40 -15.91
CA LEU A 238 -16.47 11.34 -16.93
C LEU A 238 -16.92 10.93 -18.33
N PHE A 239 -16.80 9.64 -18.67
CA PHE A 239 -17.19 9.13 -19.98
C PHE A 239 -18.71 9.22 -20.21
N LEU A 240 -19.53 8.86 -19.21
CA LEU A 240 -20.98 8.84 -19.35
C LEU A 240 -21.60 10.25 -19.53
N LYS A 241 -21.00 11.30 -18.95
CA LYS A 241 -21.56 12.66 -19.02
C LYS A 241 -20.93 13.55 -20.09
N GLY A 242 -19.91 13.08 -20.78
CA GLY A 242 -19.15 13.86 -21.77
C GLY A 242 -18.46 15.11 -21.19
N PRO A 243 -17.62 15.80 -21.98
CA PRO A 243 -17.11 17.11 -21.60
C PRO A 243 -18.28 18.09 -21.52
N ARG A 244 -18.45 18.76 -20.35
CA ARG A 244 -19.38 19.88 -20.27
C ARG A 244 -18.83 21.01 -21.16
N LYS A 245 -19.60 21.36 -22.19
CA LYS A 245 -19.41 22.62 -22.92
C LYS A 245 -19.56 23.80 -21.98
#